data_bc51512453a20f875217221fde67e009
#
_entry.id   bc51512453a20f875217221fde67e009
#
_cell.length_a   1.000
_cell.length_b   1.000
_cell.length_c   1.000
_cell.angle_alpha   90.00
_cell.angle_beta   90.00
_cell.angle_gamma   90.00
#
_symmetry.space_group_name_H-M   'P 1'
#
loop_
_entity.id
_entity.type
_entity.pdbx_description
1 polymer ?
#
loop_
_entity_poly.entity_id
_entity_poly.type
_entity_poly.pdbx_seq_one_letter_code
_entity_poly.pdbx_strand_id
1 'polypeptide(L)'
;YKRQDYGRVHAGKTALWAAAFAREQAAVMPALRTALAAEPWLMDYCLYMAIKEAQGGAPWYAWPSALRDRDPAALAEVAAQLDARVLLHAYLQTEFTRQWDAVRAYAHAHGVRIIGDLPMYVAADSADVWAKPGQFCLDPDGQPSAVAGVPPDYFCADGQLWGNPLYAWDVMKADGFRWWKDRVRGAAKRYDVVRIDHFRAISSYWVVPRLSLIHI
;
A
#
# COMPACT_ATOMS: atom_id res chain seq x y z
N TYR A 1 -3.05 -15.26 26.15
CA TYR A 1 -3.03 -14.99 24.70
C TYR A 1 -1.97 -15.88 24.06
N LYS A 2 -2.37 -16.79 23.17
CA LYS A 2 -1.40 -17.56 22.37
C LYS A 2 -0.71 -16.58 21.43
N ARG A 3 0.62 -16.49 21.48
CA ARG A 3 1.41 -15.71 20.50
C ARG A 3 1.17 -16.29 19.11
N GLN A 4 0.76 -15.44 18.17
CA GLN A 4 0.59 -15.84 16.79
C GLN A 4 1.95 -15.82 16.09
N ASP A 5 2.30 -16.92 15.43
CA ASP A 5 3.47 -17.00 14.58
C ASP A 5 3.10 -16.52 13.16
N TYR A 6 3.30 -15.23 12.92
CA TYR A 6 2.98 -14.61 11.64
C TYR A 6 3.84 -15.16 10.48
N GLY A 7 5.08 -15.53 10.74
CA GLY A 7 5.96 -16.12 9.73
C GLY A 7 5.40 -17.46 9.22
N ARG A 8 4.98 -18.31 10.12
CA ARG A 8 4.35 -19.60 9.79
C ARG A 8 3.01 -19.43 9.08
N VAL A 9 2.19 -18.46 9.51
CA VAL A 9 0.92 -18.14 8.86
C VAL A 9 1.16 -17.66 7.44
N HIS A 10 2.10 -16.73 7.25
CA HIS A 10 2.44 -16.19 5.94
C HIS A 10 2.93 -17.29 4.99
N ALA A 11 3.91 -18.09 5.42
CA ALA A 11 4.46 -19.17 4.60
C ALA A 11 3.38 -20.19 4.18
N GLY A 12 2.52 -20.61 5.12
CA GLY A 12 1.43 -21.54 4.84
C GLY A 12 0.40 -20.96 3.86
N LYS A 13 0.00 -19.70 4.05
CA LYS A 13 -0.96 -19.03 3.16
C LYS A 13 -0.37 -18.83 1.75
N THR A 14 0.88 -18.42 1.63
CA THR A 14 1.53 -18.21 0.33
C THR A 14 1.50 -19.48 -0.52
N ALA A 15 1.79 -20.64 0.07
CA ALA A 15 1.73 -21.90 -0.64
C ALA A 15 0.30 -22.25 -1.12
N LEU A 16 -0.70 -22.01 -0.26
CA LEU A 16 -2.11 -22.23 -0.61
C LEU A 16 -2.58 -21.31 -1.74
N TRP A 17 -2.21 -20.03 -1.70
CA TRP A 17 -2.56 -19.05 -2.72
C TRP A 17 -1.95 -19.42 -4.08
N ALA A 18 -0.68 -19.80 -4.10
CA ALA A 18 -0.02 -20.25 -5.32
C ALA A 18 -0.70 -21.50 -5.91
N ALA A 19 -1.06 -22.47 -5.08
CA ALA A 19 -1.76 -23.68 -5.51
C ALA A 19 -3.18 -23.37 -6.04
N ALA A 20 -3.93 -22.48 -5.38
CA ALA A 20 -5.26 -22.06 -5.83
C ALA A 20 -5.18 -21.35 -7.18
N PHE A 21 -4.26 -20.39 -7.33
CA PHE A 21 -4.06 -19.68 -8.58
C PHE A 21 -3.67 -20.64 -9.72
N ALA A 22 -2.71 -21.54 -9.48
CA ALA A 22 -2.28 -22.51 -10.50
C ALA A 22 -3.43 -23.38 -11.02
N ARG A 23 -4.38 -23.75 -10.14
CA ARG A 23 -5.56 -24.53 -10.52
C ARG A 23 -6.55 -23.74 -11.36
N GLU A 24 -6.72 -22.45 -11.09
CA GLU A 24 -7.74 -21.61 -11.72
C GLU A 24 -7.18 -20.72 -12.85
N GLN A 25 -5.86 -20.67 -13.00
CA GLN A 25 -5.15 -19.71 -13.85
C GLN A 25 -5.75 -19.60 -15.27
N ALA A 26 -5.98 -20.70 -15.94
CA ALA A 26 -6.49 -20.69 -17.31
C ALA A 26 -7.87 -20.01 -17.42
N ALA A 27 -8.72 -20.19 -16.42
CA ALA A 27 -10.07 -19.61 -16.41
C ALA A 27 -10.07 -18.13 -16.05
N VAL A 28 -9.21 -17.70 -15.10
CA VAL A 28 -9.24 -16.33 -14.55
C VAL A 28 -8.34 -15.36 -15.31
N MET A 29 -7.34 -15.84 -16.07
CA MET A 29 -6.32 -15.02 -16.70
C MET A 29 -6.87 -13.88 -17.60
N PRO A 30 -7.89 -14.10 -18.47
CA PRO A 30 -8.42 -13.01 -19.29
C PRO A 30 -9.01 -11.87 -18.45
N ALA A 31 -9.74 -12.20 -17.39
CA ALA A 31 -10.32 -11.20 -16.49
C ALA A 31 -9.24 -10.43 -15.71
N LEU A 32 -8.17 -11.12 -15.24
CA LEU A 32 -7.04 -10.48 -14.55
C LEU A 32 -6.30 -9.51 -15.47
N ARG A 33 -6.05 -9.88 -16.72
CA ARG A 33 -5.44 -8.98 -17.72
C ARG A 33 -6.29 -7.75 -17.96
N THR A 34 -7.60 -7.92 -18.07
CA THR A 34 -8.54 -6.80 -18.21
C THR A 34 -8.50 -5.88 -16.99
N ALA A 35 -8.51 -6.44 -15.78
CA ALA A 35 -8.44 -5.66 -14.54
C ALA A 35 -7.12 -4.87 -14.42
N LEU A 36 -5.99 -5.49 -14.71
CA LEU A 36 -4.68 -4.84 -14.71
C LEU A 36 -4.58 -3.68 -15.72
N ALA A 37 -5.21 -3.81 -16.88
CA ALA A 37 -5.24 -2.76 -17.89
C ALA A 37 -6.19 -1.61 -17.52
N ALA A 38 -7.30 -1.91 -16.83
CA ALA A 38 -8.32 -0.94 -16.46
C ALA A 38 -7.98 -0.13 -15.20
N GLU A 39 -7.20 -0.71 -14.29
CA GLU A 39 -6.94 -0.15 -12.96
C GLU A 39 -5.42 0.09 -12.74
N PRO A 40 -4.90 1.29 -13.05
CA PRO A 40 -3.46 1.57 -12.94
C PRO A 40 -2.88 1.29 -11.55
N TRP A 41 -3.65 1.56 -10.49
CA TRP A 41 -3.22 1.28 -9.12
C TRP A 41 -2.99 -0.22 -8.87
N LEU A 42 -3.80 -1.08 -9.51
CA LEU A 42 -3.67 -2.53 -9.37
C LEU A 42 -2.38 -3.01 -10.03
N MET A 43 -2.08 -2.49 -11.22
CA MET A 43 -0.82 -2.81 -11.90
C MET A 43 0.38 -2.33 -11.10
N ASP A 44 0.38 -1.09 -10.59
CA ASP A 44 1.45 -0.56 -9.75
C ASP A 44 1.65 -1.43 -8.48
N TYR A 45 0.57 -1.80 -7.81
CA TYR A 45 0.63 -2.66 -6.62
C TYR A 45 1.17 -4.05 -6.94
N CYS A 46 0.65 -4.71 -7.96
CA CYS A 46 1.05 -6.07 -8.32
C CYS A 46 2.52 -6.13 -8.76
N LEU A 47 2.95 -5.12 -9.53
CA LEU A 47 4.33 -5.02 -9.98
C LEU A 47 5.28 -4.74 -8.80
N TYR A 48 4.90 -3.80 -7.90
CA TYR A 48 5.66 -3.54 -6.67
C TYR A 48 5.87 -4.81 -5.86
N MET A 49 4.82 -5.58 -5.62
CA MET A 49 4.88 -6.82 -4.84
C MET A 49 5.75 -7.87 -5.52
N ALA A 50 5.62 -8.03 -6.84
CA ALA A 50 6.42 -8.98 -7.61
C ALA A 50 7.92 -8.61 -7.59
N ILE A 51 8.25 -7.33 -7.76
CA ILE A 51 9.65 -6.85 -7.67
C ILE A 51 10.17 -7.03 -6.25
N LYS A 52 9.39 -6.65 -5.23
CA LYS A 52 9.77 -6.78 -3.82
C LYS A 52 10.13 -8.22 -3.45
N GLU A 53 9.35 -9.18 -3.90
CA GLU A 53 9.67 -10.61 -3.74
C GLU A 53 10.96 -11.00 -4.46
N ALA A 54 11.14 -10.55 -5.71
CA ALA A 54 12.34 -10.82 -6.50
C ALA A 54 13.60 -10.19 -5.90
N GLN A 55 13.45 -9.06 -5.18
CA GLN A 55 14.52 -8.37 -4.44
C GLN A 55 14.68 -8.89 -2.99
N GLY A 56 14.15 -10.07 -2.67
CA GLY A 56 14.30 -10.67 -1.35
C GLY A 56 13.60 -9.91 -0.21
N GLY A 57 12.58 -9.12 -0.51
CA GLY A 57 11.85 -8.29 0.45
C GLY A 57 12.51 -6.95 0.76
N ALA A 58 13.61 -6.60 0.08
CA ALA A 58 14.28 -5.30 0.26
C ALA A 58 13.31 -4.13 0.03
N PRO A 59 13.45 -3.03 0.78
CA PRO A 59 12.63 -1.84 0.56
C PRO A 59 12.92 -1.23 -0.81
N TRP A 60 11.89 -0.62 -1.43
CA TRP A 60 11.98 -0.14 -2.82
C TRP A 60 13.10 0.88 -3.05
N TYR A 61 13.42 1.70 -2.07
CA TYR A 61 14.52 2.67 -2.15
C TYR A 61 15.92 2.03 -2.13
N ALA A 62 16.02 0.73 -1.86
CA ALA A 62 17.26 -0.06 -1.97
C ALA A 62 17.32 -0.90 -3.26
N TRP A 63 16.30 -0.82 -4.14
CA TRP A 63 16.31 -1.53 -5.41
C TRP A 63 17.31 -0.91 -6.41
N PRO A 64 17.69 -1.61 -7.49
CA PRO A 64 18.43 -1.02 -8.60
C PRO A 64 17.77 0.28 -9.06
N SER A 65 18.57 1.30 -9.37
CA SER A 65 18.07 2.66 -9.66
C SER A 65 17.01 2.69 -10.75
N ALA A 66 17.14 1.89 -11.81
CA ALA A 66 16.15 1.82 -12.87
C ALA A 66 14.77 1.35 -12.38
N LEU A 67 14.71 0.45 -11.39
CA LEU A 67 13.45 0.01 -10.78
C LEU A 67 12.96 0.97 -9.69
N ARG A 68 13.90 1.49 -8.89
CA ARG A 68 13.61 2.49 -7.87
C ARG A 68 12.99 3.75 -8.47
N ASP A 69 13.63 4.27 -9.51
CA ASP A 69 13.27 5.53 -10.15
C ASP A 69 12.20 5.33 -11.25
N ARG A 70 11.69 4.10 -11.38
CA ARG A 70 10.59 3.72 -12.27
C ARG A 70 10.90 3.99 -13.76
N ASP A 71 12.10 3.66 -14.21
CA ASP A 71 12.42 3.73 -15.66
C ASP A 71 11.41 2.90 -16.47
N PRO A 72 10.73 3.48 -17.46
CA PRO A 72 9.66 2.78 -18.17
C PRO A 72 10.13 1.52 -18.91
N ALA A 73 11.34 1.50 -19.45
CA ALA A 73 11.86 0.34 -20.16
C ALA A 73 12.20 -0.79 -19.18
N ALA A 74 12.86 -0.45 -18.06
CA ALA A 74 13.17 -1.41 -17.00
C ALA A 74 11.89 -1.99 -16.37
N LEU A 75 10.84 -1.16 -16.15
CA LEU A 75 9.57 -1.63 -15.63
C LEU A 75 8.85 -2.56 -16.64
N ALA A 76 8.88 -2.27 -17.93
CA ALA A 76 8.30 -3.13 -18.95
C ALA A 76 9.03 -4.49 -19.01
N GLU A 77 10.36 -4.48 -18.96
CA GLU A 77 11.17 -5.69 -18.95
C GLU A 77 10.88 -6.56 -17.70
N VAL A 78 10.96 -5.97 -16.51
CA VAL A 78 10.73 -6.72 -15.27
C VAL A 78 9.29 -7.21 -15.14
N ALA A 79 8.31 -6.45 -15.65
CA ALA A 79 6.91 -6.88 -15.69
C ALA A 79 6.73 -8.13 -16.56
N ALA A 80 7.42 -8.20 -17.69
CA ALA A 80 7.40 -9.39 -18.56
C ALA A 80 8.10 -10.58 -17.88
N GLN A 81 9.25 -10.36 -17.24
CA GLN A 81 9.98 -11.41 -16.51
C GLN A 81 9.20 -11.95 -15.31
N LEU A 82 8.46 -11.11 -14.60
CA LEU A 82 7.72 -11.45 -13.39
C LEU A 82 6.20 -11.63 -13.64
N ASP A 83 5.77 -11.79 -14.87
CA ASP A 83 4.37 -11.81 -15.28
C ASP A 83 3.51 -12.78 -14.44
N ALA A 84 3.98 -13.99 -14.19
CA ALA A 84 3.26 -14.97 -13.37
C ALA A 84 3.05 -14.49 -11.91
N ARG A 85 4.01 -13.73 -11.34
CA ARG A 85 3.89 -13.14 -10.00
C ARG A 85 2.93 -11.97 -9.98
N VAL A 86 3.01 -11.10 -10.98
CA VAL A 86 2.06 -9.98 -11.17
C VAL A 86 0.63 -10.51 -11.24
N LEU A 87 0.41 -11.56 -12.04
CA LEU A 87 -0.90 -12.21 -12.14
C LEU A 87 -1.37 -12.88 -10.85
N LEU A 88 -0.46 -13.50 -10.09
CA LEU A 88 -0.79 -14.04 -8.77
C LEU A 88 -1.29 -12.93 -7.82
N HIS A 89 -0.59 -11.80 -7.75
CA HIS A 89 -1.03 -10.66 -6.91
C HIS A 89 -2.36 -10.07 -7.40
N ALA A 90 -2.58 -9.98 -8.71
CA ALA A 90 -3.87 -9.56 -9.26
C ALA A 90 -5.00 -10.52 -8.88
N TYR A 91 -4.75 -11.84 -8.97
CA TYR A 91 -5.68 -12.87 -8.51
C TYR A 91 -6.05 -12.70 -7.04
N LEU A 92 -5.06 -12.50 -6.17
CA LEU A 92 -5.30 -12.31 -4.74
C LEU A 92 -6.14 -11.06 -4.44
N GLN A 93 -5.91 -9.96 -5.15
CA GLN A 93 -6.72 -8.73 -4.99
C GLN A 93 -8.16 -8.95 -5.48
N THR A 94 -8.33 -9.67 -6.59
CA THR A 94 -9.66 -10.00 -7.13
C THR A 94 -10.43 -10.91 -6.18
N GLU A 95 -9.80 -11.97 -5.68
CA GLU A 95 -10.41 -12.89 -4.73
C GLU A 95 -10.71 -12.23 -3.39
N PHE A 96 -9.83 -11.38 -2.89
CA PHE A 96 -10.11 -10.58 -1.70
C PHE A 96 -11.36 -9.71 -1.91
N THR A 97 -11.44 -8.99 -3.02
CA THR A 97 -12.58 -8.12 -3.32
C THR A 97 -13.88 -8.91 -3.39
N ARG A 98 -13.89 -10.04 -4.11
CA ARG A 98 -15.06 -10.92 -4.23
C ARG A 98 -15.53 -11.42 -2.85
N GLN A 99 -14.60 -11.88 -2.02
CA GLN A 99 -14.92 -12.39 -0.67
C GLN A 99 -15.38 -11.27 0.24
N TRP A 100 -14.77 -10.10 0.18
CA TRP A 100 -15.17 -8.94 0.95
C TRP A 100 -16.56 -8.45 0.59
N ASP A 101 -16.89 -8.40 -0.70
CA ASP A 101 -18.23 -8.02 -1.17
C ASP A 101 -19.30 -9.00 -0.68
N ALA A 102 -18.99 -10.29 -0.64
CA ALA A 102 -19.89 -11.30 -0.08
C ALA A 102 -20.12 -11.10 1.44
N VAL A 103 -19.05 -10.82 2.20
CA VAL A 103 -19.15 -10.52 3.64
C VAL A 103 -19.98 -9.25 3.86
N ARG A 104 -19.74 -8.21 3.07
CA ARG A 104 -20.49 -6.95 3.14
C ARG A 104 -21.97 -7.14 2.82
N ALA A 105 -22.27 -7.89 1.77
CA ALA A 105 -23.65 -8.21 1.40
C ALA A 105 -24.36 -9.00 2.52
N TYR A 106 -23.67 -9.95 3.15
CA TYR A 106 -24.19 -10.69 4.29
C TYR A 106 -24.48 -9.77 5.49
N ALA A 107 -23.53 -8.89 5.83
CA ALA A 107 -23.72 -7.91 6.90
C ALA A 107 -24.95 -7.02 6.64
N HIS A 108 -25.10 -6.49 5.43
CA HIS A 108 -26.23 -5.66 5.04
C HIS A 108 -27.56 -6.39 5.13
N ALA A 109 -27.63 -7.66 4.73
CA ALA A 109 -28.82 -8.48 4.84
C ALA A 109 -29.26 -8.68 6.32
N HIS A 110 -28.34 -8.49 7.26
CA HIS A 110 -28.59 -8.57 8.70
C HIS A 110 -28.70 -7.18 9.37
N GLY A 111 -28.80 -6.10 8.60
CA GLY A 111 -28.92 -4.73 9.12
C GLY A 111 -27.62 -4.17 9.73
N VAL A 112 -26.46 -4.80 9.46
CA VAL A 112 -25.17 -4.38 9.97
C VAL A 112 -24.43 -3.53 8.93
N ARG A 113 -23.92 -2.36 9.34
CA ARG A 113 -23.06 -1.49 8.53
C ARG A 113 -21.62 -1.65 8.93
N ILE A 114 -20.72 -1.58 7.97
CA ILE A 114 -19.28 -1.73 8.18
C ILE A 114 -18.62 -0.35 8.20
N ILE A 115 -17.93 -0.05 9.31
CA ILE A 115 -17.10 1.15 9.45
C ILE A 115 -15.65 0.76 9.14
N GLY A 116 -15.09 1.39 8.11
CA GLY A 116 -13.68 1.22 7.77
C GLY A 116 -12.81 2.30 8.39
N ASP A 117 -11.55 1.98 8.60
CA ASP A 117 -10.55 2.89 9.12
C ASP A 117 -9.52 3.21 8.04
N LEU A 118 -9.33 4.50 7.77
CA LEU A 118 -8.37 4.98 6.79
C LEU A 118 -7.22 5.66 7.54
N PRO A 119 -6.05 5.02 7.65
CA PRO A 119 -4.88 5.62 8.28
C PRO A 119 -4.50 6.93 7.58
N MET A 120 -4.12 7.94 8.35
CA MET A 120 -3.66 9.21 7.76
C MET A 120 -2.44 8.99 6.88
N TYR A 121 -1.44 8.28 7.37
CA TYR A 121 -0.18 8.05 6.66
C TYR A 121 -0.09 6.67 6.04
N VAL A 122 0.85 6.52 5.10
CA VAL A 122 1.24 5.25 4.50
C VAL A 122 2.67 4.88 4.90
N ALA A 123 3.04 3.62 4.78
CA ALA A 123 4.41 3.19 5.03
C ALA A 123 5.36 3.73 3.95
N ALA A 124 6.58 4.12 4.35
CA ALA A 124 7.60 4.56 3.40
C ALA A 124 7.92 3.46 2.37
N ASP A 125 8.01 2.22 2.83
CA ASP A 125 8.18 1.05 1.98
C ASP A 125 6.81 0.50 1.58
N SER A 126 6.19 1.13 0.59
CA SER A 126 4.86 0.77 0.07
C SER A 126 4.74 1.04 -1.42
N ALA A 127 3.79 0.36 -2.06
CA ALA A 127 3.45 0.59 -3.46
C ALA A 127 2.98 2.03 -3.71
N ASP A 128 2.28 2.65 -2.75
CA ASP A 128 1.81 4.04 -2.85
C ASP A 128 2.97 5.02 -3.02
N VAL A 129 3.99 4.91 -2.15
CA VAL A 129 5.14 5.80 -2.17
C VAL A 129 6.01 5.54 -3.40
N TRP A 130 6.27 4.28 -3.74
CA TRP A 130 7.02 3.91 -4.93
C TRP A 130 6.33 4.36 -6.22
N ALA A 131 5.01 4.18 -6.33
CA ALA A 131 4.26 4.53 -7.54
C ALA A 131 4.09 6.04 -7.72
N LYS A 132 4.07 6.80 -6.63
CA LYS A 132 3.78 8.25 -6.62
C LYS A 132 4.77 9.02 -5.74
N PRO A 133 6.09 8.87 -5.90
CA PRO A 133 7.08 9.46 -4.98
C PRO A 133 6.94 10.98 -4.85
N GLY A 134 6.55 11.68 -5.91
CA GLY A 134 6.33 13.13 -5.89
C GLY A 134 5.18 13.60 -4.98
N GLN A 135 4.32 12.71 -4.49
CA GLN A 135 3.26 13.04 -3.54
C GLN A 135 3.78 13.10 -2.08
N PHE A 136 5.05 12.74 -1.85
CA PHE A 136 5.64 12.61 -0.52
C PHE A 136 6.92 13.43 -0.41
N CYS A 137 7.26 13.83 0.81
CA CYS A 137 8.51 14.53 1.12
C CYS A 137 9.66 13.53 1.23
N LEU A 138 10.29 13.23 0.10
CA LEU A 138 11.40 12.30 -0.01
C LEU A 138 12.69 13.04 -0.38
N ASP A 139 13.82 12.43 -0.05
CA ASP A 139 15.13 12.83 -0.57
C ASP A 139 15.39 12.19 -1.96
N PRO A 140 16.50 12.54 -2.64
CA PRO A 140 16.84 11.97 -3.94
C PRO A 140 17.02 10.44 -3.95
N ASP A 141 17.29 9.84 -2.80
CA ASP A 141 17.45 8.39 -2.65
C ASP A 141 16.12 7.68 -2.36
N GLY A 142 14.99 8.41 -2.38
CA GLY A 142 13.66 7.88 -2.15
C GLY A 142 13.32 7.65 -0.67
N GLN A 143 14.14 8.13 0.25
CA GLN A 143 13.86 8.02 1.67
C GLN A 143 13.14 9.26 2.20
N PRO A 144 12.30 9.15 3.24
CA PRO A 144 11.65 10.31 3.83
C PRO A 144 12.66 11.36 4.29
N SER A 145 12.52 12.60 3.84
CA SER A 145 13.33 13.74 4.30
C SER A 145 12.97 14.15 5.72
N ALA A 146 11.73 13.90 6.11
CA ALA A 146 11.19 14.01 7.45
C ALA A 146 10.04 13.01 7.62
N VAL A 147 9.74 12.64 8.85
CA VAL A 147 8.74 11.63 9.16
C VAL A 147 7.68 12.17 10.13
N ALA A 148 6.51 11.53 10.10
CA ALA A 148 5.44 11.79 11.04
C ALA A 148 5.76 11.25 12.43
N GLY A 149 5.26 11.94 13.45
CA GLY A 149 5.34 11.55 14.84
C GLY A 149 4.35 12.30 15.70
N VAL A 150 4.49 12.17 16.99
CA VAL A 150 3.70 12.91 18.01
C VAL A 150 4.67 13.43 19.07
N PRO A 151 4.56 14.69 19.50
CA PRO A 151 5.38 15.20 20.61
C PRO A 151 5.02 14.47 21.92
N PRO A 152 5.84 14.57 22.94
CA PRO A 152 5.47 14.14 24.28
C PRO A 152 4.10 14.64 24.69
N ASP A 153 3.26 13.74 25.18
CA ASP A 153 1.91 14.05 25.61
C ASP A 153 1.52 13.25 26.87
N TYR A 154 0.25 13.36 27.28
CA TYR A 154 -0.28 12.65 28.45
C TYR A 154 -0.21 11.12 28.29
N PHE A 155 -0.30 10.58 27.07
CA PHE A 155 -0.29 9.14 26.80
C PHE A 155 1.12 8.56 26.65
N CYS A 156 2.09 9.40 26.21
CA CYS A 156 3.47 8.97 26.00
C CYS A 156 4.42 10.13 26.31
N ALA A 157 5.13 10.00 27.44
CA ALA A 157 6.05 11.04 27.94
C ALA A 157 7.24 11.31 26.98
N ASP A 158 7.63 10.31 26.18
CA ASP A 158 8.73 10.41 25.21
C ASP A 158 8.25 10.82 23.80
N GLY A 159 6.93 10.95 23.60
CA GLY A 159 6.33 11.13 22.29
C GLY A 159 6.34 9.84 21.46
N GLN A 160 5.98 9.95 20.19
CA GLN A 160 5.95 8.80 19.29
C GLN A 160 6.63 9.14 17.96
N LEU A 161 7.48 8.22 17.49
CA LEU A 161 8.08 8.26 16.16
C LEU A 161 7.38 7.21 15.28
N TRP A 162 6.57 7.67 14.33
CA TRP A 162 5.81 6.76 13.48
C TRP A 162 6.60 6.32 12.24
N GLY A 163 7.54 7.15 11.77
CA GLY A 163 8.41 6.81 10.65
C GLY A 163 7.75 6.90 9.26
N ASN A 164 6.49 7.33 9.17
CA ASN A 164 5.79 7.48 7.92
C ASN A 164 6.26 8.74 7.18
N PRO A 165 6.38 8.72 5.83
CA PRO A 165 6.70 9.92 5.06
C PRO A 165 5.59 10.95 5.17
N LEU A 166 5.96 12.21 5.14
CA LEU A 166 5.04 13.33 5.09
C LEU A 166 4.56 13.56 3.65
N TYR A 167 3.40 14.19 3.50
CA TYR A 167 2.84 14.55 2.21
C TYR A 167 3.43 15.85 1.65
N ALA A 168 3.71 15.88 0.36
CA ALA A 168 4.05 17.09 -0.39
C ALA A 168 2.77 17.86 -0.74
N TRP A 169 2.18 18.54 0.26
CA TRP A 169 0.86 19.17 0.15
C TRP A 169 0.73 20.16 -1.01
N ASP A 170 1.81 20.89 -1.35
CA ASP A 170 1.78 21.83 -2.47
C ASP A 170 1.65 21.11 -3.81
N VAL A 171 2.34 19.97 -3.98
CA VAL A 171 2.21 19.10 -5.16
C VAL A 171 0.81 18.52 -5.23
N MET A 172 0.30 17.99 -4.12
CA MET A 172 -1.06 17.45 -4.06
C MET A 172 -2.12 18.50 -4.36
N LYS A 173 -1.94 19.73 -3.87
CA LYS A 173 -2.83 20.85 -4.17
C LYS A 173 -2.82 21.20 -5.66
N ALA A 174 -1.64 21.22 -6.28
CA ALA A 174 -1.48 21.52 -7.68
C ALA A 174 -2.16 20.49 -8.60
N ASP A 175 -2.20 19.20 -8.21
CA ASP A 175 -2.90 18.14 -8.96
C ASP A 175 -4.37 17.97 -8.52
N GLY A 176 -4.87 18.84 -7.64
CA GLY A 176 -6.24 18.81 -7.11
C GLY A 176 -6.48 17.65 -6.14
N PHE A 177 -5.46 17.24 -5.38
CA PHE A 177 -5.53 16.14 -4.39
C PHE A 177 -5.97 14.80 -4.99
N ARG A 178 -5.53 14.50 -6.21
CA ARG A 178 -5.96 13.30 -6.95
C ARG A 178 -5.71 12.03 -6.14
N TRP A 179 -4.51 11.85 -5.61
CA TRP A 179 -4.14 10.68 -4.83
C TRP A 179 -5.07 10.48 -3.60
N TRP A 180 -5.35 11.56 -2.86
CA TRP A 180 -6.28 11.51 -1.72
C TRP A 180 -7.71 11.17 -2.14
N LYS A 181 -8.18 11.76 -3.23
CA LYS A 181 -9.52 11.46 -3.77
C LYS A 181 -9.64 9.99 -4.15
N ASP A 182 -8.62 9.43 -4.79
CA ASP A 182 -8.63 8.01 -5.19
C ASP A 182 -8.57 7.08 -3.98
N ARG A 183 -7.78 7.43 -2.97
CA ARG A 183 -7.70 6.70 -1.70
C ARG A 183 -9.04 6.69 -0.96
N VAL A 184 -9.70 7.83 -0.84
CA VAL A 184 -11.02 7.94 -0.20
C VAL A 184 -12.08 7.19 -1.02
N ARG A 185 -12.08 7.30 -2.35
CA ARG A 185 -12.98 6.52 -3.22
C ARG A 185 -12.78 5.02 -3.06
N GLY A 186 -11.52 4.58 -2.97
CA GLY A 186 -11.19 3.18 -2.72
C GLY A 186 -11.74 2.67 -1.39
N ALA A 187 -11.64 3.47 -0.33
CA ALA A 187 -12.23 3.16 0.97
C ALA A 187 -13.77 3.14 0.92
N ALA A 188 -14.38 4.14 0.27
CA ALA A 188 -15.84 4.24 0.13
C ALA A 188 -16.46 3.10 -0.68
N LYS A 189 -15.70 2.47 -1.60
CA LYS A 189 -16.16 1.25 -2.29
C LYS A 189 -16.26 0.05 -1.34
N ARG A 190 -15.47 0.02 -0.26
CA ARG A 190 -15.34 -1.14 0.64
C ARG A 190 -16.17 -1.01 1.92
N TYR A 191 -16.42 0.21 2.37
CA TYR A 191 -17.03 0.50 3.67
C TYR A 191 -18.25 1.38 3.52
N ASP A 192 -19.19 1.28 4.47
CA ASP A 192 -20.40 2.11 4.51
C ASP A 192 -20.15 3.45 5.19
N VAL A 193 -19.17 3.47 6.08
CA VAL A 193 -18.67 4.67 6.76
C VAL A 193 -17.15 4.57 6.79
N VAL A 194 -16.48 5.67 6.52
CA VAL A 194 -15.00 5.74 6.59
C VAL A 194 -14.61 6.68 7.71
N ARG A 195 -13.88 6.16 8.69
CA ARG A 195 -13.19 6.95 9.70
C ARG A 195 -11.79 7.28 9.18
N ILE A 196 -11.40 8.55 9.21
CA ILE A 196 -10.02 8.95 8.93
C ILE A 196 -9.30 9.08 10.27
N ASP A 197 -8.32 8.20 10.50
CA ASP A 197 -7.50 8.24 11.70
C ASP A 197 -6.55 9.44 11.67
N HIS A 198 -6.29 10.03 12.85
CA HIS A 198 -5.44 11.23 12.99
C HIS A 198 -5.84 12.38 12.04
N PHE A 199 -7.14 12.64 11.87
CA PHE A 199 -7.69 13.66 10.96
C PHE A 199 -7.08 15.06 11.17
N ARG A 200 -6.64 15.38 12.39
CA ARG A 200 -5.93 16.62 12.72
C ARG A 200 -4.75 16.88 11.78
N ALA A 201 -4.07 15.84 11.29
CA ALA A 201 -2.91 15.98 10.43
C ALA A 201 -3.21 16.62 9.06
N ILE A 202 -4.48 16.78 8.68
CA ILE A 202 -4.87 17.60 7.52
C ILE A 202 -4.63 19.11 7.79
N SER A 203 -4.73 19.54 9.05
CA SER A 203 -4.48 20.92 9.45
C SER A 203 -3.07 21.14 9.97
N SER A 204 -2.61 20.28 10.86
CA SER A 204 -1.27 20.38 11.47
C SER A 204 -0.81 19.01 11.97
N TYR A 205 0.49 18.77 11.88
CA TYR A 205 1.11 17.53 12.35
C TYR A 205 2.52 17.78 12.87
N TRP A 206 3.02 16.85 13.69
CA TRP A 206 4.37 16.91 14.20
C TRP A 206 5.35 16.36 13.19
N VAL A 207 6.40 17.12 12.91
CA VAL A 207 7.45 16.77 11.94
C VAL A 207 8.72 16.42 12.68
N VAL A 208 9.26 15.25 12.42
CA VAL A 208 10.57 14.84 12.91
C VAL A 208 11.55 14.82 11.74
N PRO A 209 12.52 15.75 11.68
CA PRO A 209 13.53 15.78 10.64
C PRO A 209 14.40 14.51 10.66
N ARG A 210 14.79 14.01 9.49
CA ARG A 210 15.62 12.80 9.38
C ARG A 210 16.94 12.88 10.17
N LEU A 211 17.59 14.03 10.18
CA LEU A 211 18.83 14.24 10.95
C LEU A 211 18.65 14.03 12.45
N SER A 212 17.45 14.24 13.00
CA SER A 212 17.13 13.97 14.39
C SER A 212 17.04 12.46 14.70
N LEU A 213 16.87 11.61 13.69
CA LEU A 213 16.79 10.15 13.85
C LEU A 213 18.15 9.48 14.08
N ILE A 214 19.25 10.19 13.79
CA ILE A 214 20.60 9.68 13.95
C ILE A 214 21.07 9.77 15.40
N HIS A 215 20.35 10.52 16.24
CA HIS A 215 20.71 10.84 17.62
C HIS A 215 19.73 10.30 18.67
N ILE A 216 18.80 9.42 18.28
CA ILE A 216 17.86 8.76 19.20
C ILE A 216 18.34 7.35 19.49
#